data_52504714474b98a28e72ee27b709cd62
#
_entry.id   52504714474b98a28e72ee27b709cd62
#
_cell.length_a   1.000
_cell.length_b   1.000
_cell.length_c   1.000
_cell.angle_alpha   90.00
_cell.angle_beta   90.00
_cell.angle_gamma   90.00
#
_symmetry.space_group_name_H-M   'P 1'
#
loop_
_entity.id
_entity.type
_entity.pdbx_description
1 polymer ?
#
loop_
_entity_poly.entity_id
_entity_poly.type
_entity_poly.pdbx_seq_one_letter_code
_entity_poly.pdbx_strand_id
1 'polypeptide(L)'
;FHGGEPYFLDTPSGSGKTTFFRCLCGLERPEEGEVSGIDAFSVQFQEDRLCEEYSAVKNLEMVMGDAKEARKALTWLLPEEALGQPCHELSGGMKRRVSLVRAMEAGAQCVLLDEPFTGLDEENREKAYEYIRTHANGRIIMIATHIRPWENMPEDVQKGEGLWERTRKTQE
;
A
#
# COMPACT_ATOMS: atom_id res chain seq x y z
N PHE A 1 -8.21 -15.41 1.30
CA PHE A 1 -7.20 -14.73 0.48
C PHE A 1 -5.94 -15.57 0.43
N HIS A 2 -5.23 -15.52 -0.69
CA HIS A 2 -3.95 -16.19 -0.88
C HIS A 2 -2.90 -15.15 -1.27
N GLY A 3 -1.67 -15.30 -0.81
CA GLY A 3 -0.58 -14.40 -1.17
C GLY A 3 -0.14 -14.55 -2.63
N GLY A 4 0.38 -13.47 -3.21
CA GLY A 4 0.93 -13.46 -4.56
C GLY A 4 0.51 -12.22 -5.36
N GLU A 5 -0.70 -12.20 -5.92
CA GLU A 5 -1.21 -11.06 -6.66
C GLU A 5 -2.00 -10.09 -5.74
N PRO A 6 -1.90 -8.76 -5.97
CA PRO A 6 -2.69 -7.79 -5.22
C PRO A 6 -4.20 -7.95 -5.46
N TYR A 7 -4.98 -7.78 -4.38
CA TYR A 7 -6.45 -7.72 -4.44
C TYR A 7 -6.89 -6.26 -4.49
N PHE A 8 -7.76 -5.92 -5.45
CA PHE A 8 -8.28 -4.57 -5.63
C PHE A 8 -9.70 -4.43 -5.07
N LEU A 9 -9.92 -3.38 -4.27
CA LEU A 9 -11.24 -2.94 -3.83
C LEU A 9 -11.64 -1.74 -4.70
N ASP A 10 -12.14 -2.03 -5.90
CA ASP A 10 -12.64 -1.03 -6.84
C ASP A 10 -14.12 -0.76 -6.58
N THR A 11 -14.41 0.05 -5.57
CA THR A 11 -15.76 0.44 -5.21
C THR A 11 -15.87 1.98 -5.13
N PRO A 12 -17.05 2.58 -5.34
CA PRO A 12 -17.22 4.03 -5.29
C PRO A 12 -16.67 4.66 -4.01
N SER A 13 -16.31 5.94 -4.10
CA SER A 13 -15.93 6.72 -2.91
C SER A 13 -17.07 6.71 -1.88
N GLY A 14 -16.74 6.62 -0.60
CA GLY A 14 -17.72 6.53 0.48
C GLY A 14 -18.33 5.12 0.71
N SER A 15 -17.92 4.10 -0.04
CA SER A 15 -18.40 2.71 0.14
C SER A 15 -17.89 1.98 1.38
N GLY A 16 -17.13 2.65 2.27
CA GLY A 16 -16.61 2.06 3.50
C GLY A 16 -15.28 1.32 3.38
N LYS A 17 -14.50 1.50 2.29
CA LYS A 17 -13.18 0.84 2.11
C LYS A 17 -12.24 1.06 3.29
N THR A 18 -12.09 2.30 3.73
CA THR A 18 -11.24 2.65 4.88
C THR A 18 -11.75 2.01 6.17
N THR A 19 -13.08 2.01 6.40
CA THR A 19 -13.71 1.34 7.56
C THR A 19 -13.43 -0.18 7.50
N PHE A 20 -13.58 -0.79 6.33
CA PHE A 20 -13.27 -2.20 6.13
C PHE A 20 -11.79 -2.50 6.50
N PHE A 21 -10.83 -1.70 6.03
CA PHE A 21 -9.42 -1.86 6.41
C PHE A 21 -9.20 -1.67 7.91
N ARG A 22 -9.91 -0.72 8.55
CA ARG A 22 -9.83 -0.50 10.00
C ARG A 22 -10.37 -1.70 10.78
N CYS A 23 -11.44 -2.34 10.30
CA CYS A 23 -11.94 -3.58 10.88
C CYS A 23 -10.93 -4.73 10.71
N LEU A 24 -10.34 -4.89 9.50
CA LEU A 24 -9.35 -5.95 9.25
C LEU A 24 -8.15 -5.86 10.19
N CYS A 25 -7.62 -4.67 10.44
CA CYS A 25 -6.46 -4.48 11.32
C CYS A 25 -6.83 -4.26 12.82
N GLY A 26 -8.10 -4.47 13.19
CA GLY A 26 -8.56 -4.42 14.58
C GLY A 26 -8.69 -3.03 15.19
N LEU A 27 -8.66 -1.96 14.37
CA LEU A 27 -8.88 -0.57 14.81
C LEU A 27 -10.36 -0.24 15.01
N GLU A 28 -11.24 -0.99 14.37
CA GLU A 28 -12.69 -0.93 14.54
C GLU A 28 -13.26 -2.34 14.66
N ARG A 29 -14.39 -2.49 15.35
CA ARG A 29 -15.10 -3.77 15.44
C ARG A 29 -16.12 -3.86 14.32
N PRO A 30 -16.17 -4.97 13.55
CA PRO A 30 -17.23 -5.19 12.60
C PRO A 30 -18.57 -5.37 13.34
N GLU A 31 -19.67 -4.92 12.73
CA GLU A 31 -21.02 -5.13 13.26
C GLU A 31 -21.40 -6.62 13.27
N GLU A 32 -20.97 -7.35 12.24
CA GLU A 32 -21.16 -8.80 12.09
C GLU A 32 -19.91 -9.46 11.51
N GLY A 33 -19.71 -10.74 11.80
CA GLY A 33 -18.57 -11.52 11.32
C GLY A 33 -17.32 -11.38 12.18
N GLU A 34 -16.26 -12.03 11.76
CA GLU A 34 -14.95 -12.03 12.43
C GLU A 34 -13.79 -12.00 11.44
N VAL A 35 -12.64 -11.49 11.88
CA VAL A 35 -11.38 -11.55 11.14
C VAL A 35 -10.49 -12.59 11.83
N SER A 36 -10.02 -13.58 11.07
CA SER A 36 -9.16 -14.65 11.59
C SER A 36 -8.09 -15.06 10.59
N GLY A 37 -7.05 -15.74 11.06
CA GLY A 37 -6.00 -16.33 10.22
C GLY A 37 -4.89 -15.37 9.78
N ILE A 38 -4.87 -14.11 10.27
CA ILE A 38 -3.81 -13.12 10.01
C ILE A 38 -3.44 -12.46 11.34
N ASP A 39 -2.18 -12.58 11.73
CA ASP A 39 -1.70 -12.09 13.01
C ASP A 39 -1.06 -10.70 12.92
N ALA A 40 -0.61 -10.29 11.71
CA ALA A 40 0.08 -9.03 11.52
C ALA A 40 -0.37 -8.31 10.26
N PHE A 41 -0.78 -7.07 10.44
CA PHE A 41 -1.14 -6.15 9.37
C PHE A 41 -0.17 -4.97 9.32
N SER A 42 0.15 -4.49 8.10
CA SER A 42 0.69 -3.15 7.88
C SER A 42 -0.29 -2.36 7.05
N VAL A 43 -0.40 -1.06 7.33
CA VAL A 43 -1.42 -0.22 6.70
C VAL A 43 -0.82 1.09 6.22
N GLN A 44 -1.04 1.42 4.95
CA GLN A 44 -0.97 2.78 4.46
C GLN A 44 -2.39 3.35 4.45
N PHE A 45 -2.66 4.32 5.29
CA PHE A 45 -3.93 5.05 5.29
C PHE A 45 -3.94 6.16 4.25
N GLN A 46 -5.11 6.76 4.04
CA GLN A 46 -5.26 7.92 3.17
C GLN A 46 -4.39 9.10 3.64
N GLU A 47 -4.21 9.28 4.95
CA GLU A 47 -3.18 10.17 5.50
C GLU A 47 -1.86 9.40 5.60
N ASP A 48 -0.74 10.05 5.22
CA ASP A 48 0.57 9.36 5.14
C ASP A 48 1.13 8.95 6.51
N ARG A 49 0.72 9.63 7.59
CA ARG A 49 1.08 9.34 9.00
C ARG A 49 2.58 9.14 9.19
N LEU A 50 3.39 10.00 8.56
CA LEU A 50 4.83 10.03 8.72
C LEU A 50 5.22 10.82 9.97
N CYS A 51 6.38 10.48 10.53
CA CYS A 51 7.04 11.34 11.49
C CYS A 51 7.69 12.50 10.72
N GLU A 52 7.00 13.63 10.66
CA GLU A 52 7.29 14.76 9.78
C GLU A 52 8.69 15.36 10.00
N GLU A 53 9.20 15.35 11.24
CA GLU A 53 10.53 15.87 11.61
C GLU A 53 11.66 14.89 11.25
N TYR A 54 11.36 13.67 10.90
CA TYR A 54 12.34 12.67 10.53
C TYR A 54 12.45 12.55 9.02
N SER A 55 13.64 12.14 8.56
CA SER A 55 13.87 11.87 7.14
C SER A 55 13.07 10.65 6.65
N ALA A 56 12.94 10.53 5.31
CA ALA A 56 12.35 9.35 4.70
C ALA A 56 13.04 8.06 5.17
N VAL A 57 14.38 8.04 5.17
CA VAL A 57 15.17 6.89 5.66
C VAL A 57 14.83 6.57 7.12
N LYS A 58 14.75 7.59 8.00
CA LYS A 58 14.46 7.35 9.41
C LYS A 58 13.05 6.81 9.64
N ASN A 59 12.06 7.28 8.86
CA ASN A 59 10.70 6.74 8.89
C ASN A 59 10.64 5.25 8.52
N LEU A 60 11.48 4.79 7.59
CA LEU A 60 11.58 3.37 7.25
C LEU A 60 12.42 2.58 8.25
N GLU A 61 13.54 3.12 8.68
CA GLU A 61 14.42 2.47 9.68
C GLU A 61 13.64 2.05 10.93
N MET A 62 12.65 2.84 11.35
CA MET A 62 11.81 2.52 12.51
C MET A 62 11.03 1.20 12.36
N VAL A 63 10.73 0.77 11.14
CA VAL A 63 10.00 -0.49 10.89
C VAL A 63 10.91 -1.62 10.41
N MET A 64 12.02 -1.30 9.73
CA MET A 64 12.97 -2.27 9.19
C MET A 64 14.11 -2.59 10.15
N GLY A 65 14.45 -1.67 11.07
CA GLY A 65 15.57 -1.82 11.99
C GLY A 65 16.95 -1.59 11.37
N ASP A 66 17.03 -1.30 10.06
CA ASP A 66 18.29 -1.11 9.32
C ASP A 66 18.19 0.08 8.37
N ALA A 67 18.99 1.13 8.63
CA ALA A 67 19.00 2.35 7.84
C ALA A 67 19.54 2.15 6.41
N LYS A 68 20.45 1.19 6.19
CA LYS A 68 21.02 0.91 4.86
C LYS A 68 19.98 0.22 3.97
N GLU A 69 19.29 -0.78 4.49
CA GLU A 69 18.20 -1.45 3.76
C GLU A 69 17.02 -0.49 3.55
N ALA A 70 16.68 0.35 4.55
CA ALA A 70 15.66 1.40 4.41
C ALA A 70 15.99 2.37 3.27
N ARG A 71 17.24 2.85 3.17
CA ARG A 71 17.69 3.70 2.08
C ARG A 71 17.55 2.99 0.73
N LYS A 72 18.01 1.75 0.63
CA LYS A 72 17.93 0.94 -0.59
C LYS A 72 16.47 0.75 -1.06
N ALA A 73 15.55 0.44 -0.15
CA ALA A 73 14.14 0.29 -0.49
C ALA A 73 13.55 1.60 -1.04
N LEU A 74 13.89 2.75 -0.45
CA LEU A 74 13.39 4.05 -0.88
C LEU A 74 13.89 4.49 -2.26
N THR A 75 15.10 4.10 -2.69
CA THR A 75 15.66 4.49 -4.01
C THR A 75 14.85 3.96 -5.19
N TRP A 76 13.96 2.99 -4.99
CA TRP A 76 13.03 2.54 -6.02
C TRP A 76 12.02 3.65 -6.42
N LEU A 77 11.58 4.43 -5.45
CA LEU A 77 10.47 5.36 -5.63
C LEU A 77 10.83 6.83 -5.38
N LEU A 78 11.99 7.12 -4.79
CA LEU A 78 12.41 8.49 -4.47
C LEU A 78 13.82 8.77 -5.03
N PRO A 79 14.09 10.02 -5.43
CA PRO A 79 15.42 10.45 -5.79
C PRO A 79 16.33 10.51 -4.55
N GLU A 80 17.62 10.23 -4.75
CA GLU A 80 18.60 10.10 -3.66
C GLU A 80 18.68 11.33 -2.76
N GLU A 81 18.55 12.53 -3.34
CA GLU A 81 18.59 13.82 -2.62
C GLU A 81 17.42 13.99 -1.65
N ALA A 82 16.28 13.33 -1.87
CA ALA A 82 15.12 13.41 -1.00
C ALA A 82 15.21 12.50 0.22
N LEU A 83 16.05 11.47 0.18
CA LEU A 83 16.09 10.41 1.20
C LEU A 83 16.48 10.90 2.59
N GLY A 84 17.35 11.90 2.64
CA GLY A 84 17.84 12.51 3.89
C GLY A 84 17.05 13.71 4.38
N GLN A 85 16.12 14.23 3.57
CA GLN A 85 15.31 15.39 3.92
C GLN A 85 14.24 15.04 4.96
N PRO A 86 13.93 15.93 5.92
CA PRO A 86 12.77 15.78 6.79
C PRO A 86 11.48 15.66 5.98
N CYS A 87 10.56 14.78 6.42
CA CYS A 87 9.36 14.50 5.64
C CYS A 87 8.47 15.73 5.42
N HIS A 88 8.48 16.73 6.33
CA HIS A 88 7.71 17.96 6.13
C HIS A 88 8.18 18.78 4.91
N GLU A 89 9.43 18.61 4.45
CA GLU A 89 9.98 19.29 3.26
C GLU A 89 9.67 18.56 1.95
N LEU A 90 9.22 17.30 2.03
CA LEU A 90 8.89 16.49 0.86
C LEU A 90 7.57 16.93 0.22
N SER A 91 7.47 16.78 -1.11
CA SER A 91 6.18 16.94 -1.80
C SER A 91 5.16 15.91 -1.33
N GLY A 92 3.86 16.19 -1.51
CA GLY A 92 2.79 15.24 -1.15
C GLY A 92 2.95 13.87 -1.83
N GLY A 93 3.32 13.87 -3.12
CA GLY A 93 3.60 12.62 -3.84
C GLY A 93 4.83 11.87 -3.31
N MET A 94 5.87 12.57 -2.83
CA MET A 94 7.01 11.92 -2.18
C MET A 94 6.62 11.33 -0.83
N LYS A 95 5.86 12.06 0.00
CA LYS A 95 5.33 11.56 1.28
C LYS A 95 4.49 10.31 1.07
N ARG A 96 3.61 10.31 0.05
CA ARG A 96 2.80 9.15 -0.32
C ARG A 96 3.67 7.93 -0.62
N ARG A 97 4.75 8.10 -1.41
CA ARG A 97 5.68 7.03 -1.76
C ARG A 97 6.50 6.54 -0.55
N VAL A 98 6.93 7.42 0.36
CA VAL A 98 7.57 7.01 1.64
C VAL A 98 6.60 6.15 2.46
N SER A 99 5.35 6.60 2.61
CA SER A 99 4.32 5.86 3.36
C SER A 99 4.03 4.49 2.74
N LEU A 100 3.98 4.40 1.40
CA LEU A 100 3.82 3.15 0.66
C LEU A 100 4.97 2.18 0.96
N VAL A 101 6.22 2.61 0.76
CA VAL A 101 7.40 1.76 1.01
C VAL A 101 7.42 1.32 2.47
N ARG A 102 7.13 2.20 3.42
CA ARG A 102 7.07 1.85 4.84
C ARG A 102 6.04 0.76 5.13
N ALA A 103 4.85 0.84 4.54
CA ALA A 103 3.83 -0.19 4.72
C ALA A 103 4.26 -1.53 4.09
N MET A 104 4.89 -1.49 2.90
CA MET A 104 5.38 -2.68 2.23
C MET A 104 6.53 -3.36 2.98
N GLU A 105 7.42 -2.60 3.61
CA GLU A 105 8.62 -3.14 4.28
C GLU A 105 8.43 -3.44 5.78
N ALA A 106 7.26 -3.23 6.34
CA ALA A 106 6.99 -3.47 7.77
C ALA A 106 6.92 -4.96 8.19
N GLY A 107 7.16 -5.91 7.27
CA GLY A 107 7.26 -7.34 7.59
C GLY A 107 5.93 -8.03 7.96
N ALA A 108 4.78 -7.41 7.70
CA ALA A 108 3.47 -7.97 8.02
C ALA A 108 3.02 -9.04 7.00
N GLN A 109 2.16 -9.97 7.44
CA GLN A 109 1.56 -11.01 6.59
C GLN A 109 0.55 -10.45 5.58
N CYS A 110 -0.14 -9.37 5.96
CA CYS A 110 -1.11 -8.67 5.13
C CYS A 110 -0.80 -7.18 5.09
N VAL A 111 -0.76 -6.62 3.88
CA VAL A 111 -0.54 -5.20 3.62
C VAL A 111 -1.82 -4.59 3.08
N LEU A 112 -2.30 -3.54 3.74
CA LEU A 112 -3.50 -2.80 3.37
C LEU A 112 -3.10 -1.41 2.85
N LEU A 113 -3.44 -1.09 1.62
CA LEU A 113 -3.07 0.15 0.95
C LEU A 113 -4.33 0.95 0.59
N ASP A 114 -4.56 2.06 1.31
CA ASP A 114 -5.72 2.93 1.10
C ASP A 114 -5.33 4.13 0.23
N GLU A 115 -5.80 4.13 -1.02
CA GLU A 115 -5.53 5.12 -2.06
C GLU A 115 -4.03 5.39 -2.28
N PRO A 116 -3.17 4.37 -2.50
CA PRO A 116 -1.72 4.53 -2.55
C PRO A 116 -1.24 5.37 -3.74
N PHE A 117 -2.06 5.53 -4.77
CA PHE A 117 -1.69 6.22 -6.02
C PHE A 117 -2.19 7.67 -6.08
N THR A 118 -2.97 8.11 -5.10
CA THR A 118 -3.52 9.48 -5.07
C THR A 118 -2.40 10.50 -4.96
N GLY A 119 -2.46 11.55 -5.80
CA GLY A 119 -1.47 12.62 -5.83
C GLY A 119 -0.16 12.27 -6.57
N LEU A 120 -0.08 11.10 -7.20
CA LEU A 120 1.03 10.71 -8.07
C LEU A 120 0.70 11.02 -9.54
N ASP A 121 1.70 11.45 -10.30
CA ASP A 121 1.64 11.46 -11.77
C ASP A 121 1.69 10.04 -12.35
N GLU A 122 1.48 9.91 -13.65
CA GLU A 122 1.37 8.61 -14.32
C GLU A 122 2.63 7.74 -14.15
N GLU A 123 3.81 8.31 -14.37
CA GLU A 123 5.09 7.61 -14.25
C GLU A 123 5.30 7.08 -12.80
N ASN A 124 5.01 7.91 -11.80
CA ASN A 124 5.15 7.51 -10.40
C ASN A 124 4.07 6.51 -9.95
N ARG A 125 2.87 6.52 -10.55
CA ARG A 125 1.84 5.48 -10.32
C ARG A 125 2.29 4.12 -10.82
N GLU A 126 2.82 4.07 -12.04
CA GLU A 126 3.36 2.84 -12.62
C GLU A 126 4.50 2.27 -11.79
N LYS A 127 5.49 3.10 -11.42
CA LYS A 127 6.59 2.69 -10.53
C LYS A 127 6.10 2.19 -9.18
N ALA A 128 5.13 2.87 -8.57
CA ALA A 128 4.56 2.46 -7.29
C ALA A 128 3.84 1.11 -7.39
N TYR A 129 3.09 0.88 -8.47
CA TYR A 129 2.42 -0.40 -8.71
C TYR A 129 3.42 -1.53 -8.97
N GLU A 130 4.45 -1.29 -9.78
CA GLU A 130 5.53 -2.26 -10.01
C GLU A 130 6.26 -2.61 -8.71
N TYR A 131 6.53 -1.61 -7.86
CA TYR A 131 7.09 -1.83 -6.53
C TYR A 131 6.22 -2.78 -5.70
N ILE A 132 4.92 -2.53 -5.62
CA ILE A 132 3.97 -3.36 -4.88
C ILE A 132 4.02 -4.81 -5.38
N ARG A 133 3.97 -5.03 -6.69
CA ARG A 133 3.99 -6.39 -7.28
C ARG A 133 5.29 -7.11 -7.01
N THR A 134 6.42 -6.47 -7.27
CA THR A 134 7.76 -7.08 -7.13
C THR A 134 8.14 -7.36 -5.69
N HIS A 135 7.56 -6.60 -4.73
CA HIS A 135 7.82 -6.77 -3.29
C HIS A 135 6.67 -7.45 -2.54
N ALA A 136 5.71 -8.05 -3.23
CA ALA A 136 4.61 -8.78 -2.59
C ALA A 136 5.11 -9.97 -1.75
N ASN A 137 6.14 -10.69 -2.21
CA ASN A 137 6.82 -11.78 -1.49
C ASN A 137 5.85 -12.84 -0.92
N GLY A 138 4.80 -13.19 -1.67
CA GLY A 138 3.80 -14.16 -1.24
C GLY A 138 2.84 -13.67 -0.16
N ARG A 139 2.90 -12.40 0.25
CA ARG A 139 1.98 -11.78 1.23
C ARG A 139 0.62 -11.48 0.60
N ILE A 140 -0.38 -11.28 1.43
CA ILE A 140 -1.67 -10.76 1.01
C ILE A 140 -1.55 -9.23 0.88
N ILE A 141 -1.79 -8.70 -0.31
CA ILE A 141 -1.80 -7.25 -0.57
C ILE A 141 -3.23 -6.86 -0.95
N MET A 142 -3.82 -5.92 -0.23
CA MET A 142 -5.15 -5.39 -0.55
C MET A 142 -5.04 -3.89 -0.84
N ILE A 143 -5.54 -3.48 -2.00
CA ILE A 143 -5.45 -2.10 -2.48
C ILE A 143 -6.86 -1.55 -2.65
N ALA A 144 -7.22 -0.56 -1.84
CA ALA A 144 -8.43 0.23 -2.02
C ALA A 144 -8.08 1.45 -2.86
N THR A 145 -8.58 1.52 -4.10
CA THR A 145 -8.30 2.63 -5.00
C THR A 145 -9.35 2.75 -6.10
N HIS A 146 -9.50 3.96 -6.63
CA HIS A 146 -10.26 4.25 -7.85
C HIS A 146 -9.33 4.53 -9.05
N ILE A 147 -8.01 4.52 -8.83
CA ILE A 147 -6.99 4.72 -9.85
C ILE A 147 -6.46 3.36 -10.29
N ARG A 148 -6.38 3.13 -11.59
CA ARG A 148 -5.94 1.87 -12.20
C ARG A 148 -4.61 2.07 -12.94
N PRO A 149 -3.47 2.05 -12.23
CA PRO A 149 -2.16 2.29 -12.84
C PRO A 149 -1.76 1.23 -13.87
N TRP A 150 -2.42 0.07 -13.85
CA TRP A 150 -2.15 -1.07 -14.75
C TRP A 150 -2.84 -0.97 -16.12
N GLU A 151 -3.78 -0.05 -16.34
CA GLU A 151 -4.52 0.03 -17.62
C GLU A 151 -3.61 0.29 -18.83
N ASN A 152 -2.50 1.01 -18.63
CA ASN A 152 -1.50 1.29 -19.65
C ASN A 152 -0.31 0.32 -19.65
N MET A 153 -0.30 -0.66 -18.76
CA MET A 153 0.77 -1.64 -18.64
C MET A 153 0.53 -2.86 -19.56
N PRO A 154 1.58 -3.68 -19.86
CA PRO A 154 1.43 -4.90 -20.63
C PRO A 154 0.37 -5.85 -20.03
N GLU A 155 -0.32 -6.63 -20.89
CA GLU A 155 -1.44 -7.51 -20.49
C GLU A 155 -1.08 -8.51 -19.38
N ASP A 156 0.16 -8.97 -19.31
CA ASP A 156 0.67 -9.85 -18.25
C ASP A 156 0.74 -9.17 -16.89
N VAL A 157 0.77 -7.83 -16.88
CA VAL A 157 0.77 -6.99 -15.66
C VAL A 157 -0.66 -6.63 -15.22
N GLN A 158 -1.62 -6.62 -16.14
CA GLN A 158 -3.02 -6.23 -15.88
C GLN A 158 -3.86 -7.29 -15.13
N LYS A 159 -3.33 -8.49 -14.90
CA LYS A 159 -4.06 -9.64 -14.33
C LYS A 159 -4.21 -9.61 -12.81
N GLY A 160 -4.74 -8.51 -12.26
CA GLY A 160 -5.32 -8.52 -10.91
C GLY A 160 -6.84 -8.60 -11.02
N GLU A 161 -7.47 -9.77 -10.86
CA GLU A 161 -8.94 -9.86 -10.80
C GLU A 161 -9.44 -9.08 -9.57
N GLY A 162 -10.34 -8.12 -9.79
CA GLY A 162 -10.96 -7.37 -8.71
C GLY A 162 -11.67 -8.30 -7.72
N LEU A 163 -11.41 -8.11 -6.43
CA LEU A 163 -12.01 -8.91 -5.35
C LEU A 163 -13.54 -8.93 -5.43
N TRP A 164 -14.13 -7.83 -5.90
CA TRP A 164 -15.58 -7.67 -6.02
C TRP A 164 -16.19 -8.51 -7.16
N GLU A 165 -15.44 -8.82 -8.20
CA GLU A 165 -15.91 -9.70 -9.27
C GLU A 165 -15.96 -11.16 -8.84
N ARG A 166 -15.04 -11.61 -7.96
CA ARG A 166 -15.05 -12.96 -7.39
C ARG A 166 -16.23 -13.20 -6.46
N THR A 167 -16.63 -12.20 -5.63
CA THR A 167 -17.77 -12.34 -4.72
C THR A 167 -19.10 -12.40 -5.45
N ARG A 168 -19.26 -11.79 -6.63
CA ARG A 168 -20.47 -11.91 -7.45
C ARG A 168 -20.63 -13.30 -8.07
N LYS A 169 -19.53 -13.94 -8.51
CA LYS A 169 -19.57 -15.30 -9.11
C LYS A 169 -19.88 -16.42 -8.12
N THR A 170 -19.82 -16.16 -6.82
CA THR A 170 -20.10 -17.17 -5.77
C THR A 170 -21.55 -17.09 -5.26
N GLN A 171 -22.33 -16.11 -5.71
CA GLN A 171 -23.76 -15.93 -5.36
C GLN A 171 -24.74 -16.29 -6.50
N GLU A 172 -24.23 -16.72 -7.67
CA GLU A 172 -24.98 -17.37 -8.75
C GLU A 172 -24.75 -18.90 -8.71
#